data_235faef4377e0c283b5a860a300b26c2
#
_entry.id   235faef4377e0c283b5a860a300b26c2
#
_cell.length_a   1.000
_cell.length_b   1.000
_cell.length_c   1.000
_cell.angle_alpha   90.00
_cell.angle_beta   90.00
_cell.angle_gamma   90.00
#
_symmetry.space_group_name_H-M   'P 1'
#
loop_
_entity.id
_entity.type
_entity.pdbx_description
1 polymer ?
#
loop_
_entity_poly.entity_id
_entity_poly.type
_entity_poly.pdbx_seq_one_letter_code
_entity_poly.pdbx_strand_id
1 'polypeptide(L)'
;MSVTHYEVAIIDECDLVNPKKAKGMYNKFFKAIGNPKVIGLTATPFRQDVMYERWGHLQWMQKAITTTKIISRYYPKFWDRIIYVVNVNELVEQKYLVPLTYKDVSVVKHQDLKTNKTKSEFDLEDFENRICKNYTSFRDLIVRVPHKKKLIFCSSVNQAEVLSKMTNKSEVVTSKTTKKKREEIISNFRSGKCNILYGVNIFSIGFDVPDIDCIVSLRPTRSLRLWSQVLGRGTRLSKNKKTCFVYDLVDNIKSLGTLESMEIVKLENKWNVTTDSRPKGFHLAKLFEYQLKDTS
;
A
#
# COMPACT_ATOMS: atom_id res chain seq x y z
N MET A 1 39.84 6.84 -0.60
CA MET A 1 38.97 5.67 -0.51
C MET A 1 38.87 5.10 -1.93
N SER A 2 39.31 3.87 -2.16
CA SER A 2 39.16 3.20 -3.45
C SER A 2 37.68 3.02 -3.72
N VAL A 3 37.20 3.59 -4.82
CA VAL A 3 35.82 3.39 -5.27
C VAL A 3 35.72 1.94 -5.75
N THR A 4 34.98 1.11 -5.04
CA THR A 4 34.72 -0.25 -5.47
C THR A 4 33.70 -0.20 -6.61
N HIS A 5 34.14 -0.56 -7.82
CA HIS A 5 33.25 -0.64 -8.98
C HIS A 5 32.49 -1.97 -8.97
N TYR A 6 31.18 -1.89 -9.10
CA TYR A 6 30.30 -3.06 -9.26
C TYR A 6 29.68 -3.04 -10.65
N GLU A 7 29.61 -4.20 -11.30
CA GLU A 7 28.98 -4.34 -12.62
C GLU A 7 27.44 -4.36 -12.51
N VAL A 8 26.94 -4.98 -11.44
CA VAL A 8 25.50 -5.15 -11.21
C VAL A 8 25.15 -4.79 -9.77
N ALA A 9 24.03 -4.10 -9.58
CA ALA A 9 23.42 -3.86 -8.27
C ALA A 9 21.99 -4.38 -8.29
N ILE A 10 21.60 -5.08 -7.23
CA ILE A 10 20.23 -5.55 -7.01
C ILE A 10 19.60 -4.71 -5.90
N ILE A 11 18.40 -4.20 -6.15
CA ILE A 11 17.66 -3.36 -5.19
C ILE A 11 16.33 -4.01 -4.88
N ASP A 12 16.13 -4.33 -3.61
CA ASP A 12 14.81 -4.67 -3.09
C ASP A 12 13.99 -3.41 -2.81
N GLU A 13 12.66 -3.51 -2.87
CA GLU A 13 11.71 -2.37 -2.78
C GLU A 13 12.09 -1.23 -3.76
N CYS A 14 12.42 -1.60 -4.97
CA CYS A 14 12.97 -0.70 -6.00
C CYS A 14 12.01 0.43 -6.41
N ASP A 15 10.73 0.30 -6.13
CA ASP A 15 9.73 1.35 -6.29
C ASP A 15 9.97 2.57 -5.35
N LEU A 16 10.83 2.45 -4.33
CA LEU A 16 11.28 3.57 -3.49
C LEU A 16 12.27 4.50 -4.21
N VAL A 17 12.92 4.05 -5.29
CA VAL A 17 13.82 4.89 -6.09
C VAL A 17 13.02 5.99 -6.77
N ASN A 18 13.19 7.25 -6.34
CA ASN A 18 12.50 8.38 -6.96
C ASN A 18 13.38 9.09 -7.99
N PRO A 19 13.11 8.93 -9.28
CA PRO A 19 13.94 9.52 -10.34
C PRO A 19 13.88 11.05 -10.37
N LYS A 20 12.81 11.67 -9.88
CA LYS A 20 12.69 13.14 -9.79
C LYS A 20 13.63 13.76 -8.75
N LYS A 21 14.19 12.97 -7.83
CA LYS A 21 15.15 13.43 -6.82
C LYS A 21 16.60 13.18 -7.27
N ALA A 22 17.12 14.00 -8.19
CA ALA A 22 18.49 13.87 -8.70
C ALA A 22 19.57 13.82 -7.60
N LYS A 23 19.38 14.52 -6.49
CA LYS A 23 20.24 14.50 -5.28
C LYS A 23 19.81 13.45 -4.24
N GLY A 24 18.92 12.52 -4.60
CA GLY A 24 18.44 11.47 -3.71
C GLY A 24 19.54 10.48 -3.31
N MET A 25 19.34 9.77 -2.19
CA MET A 25 20.29 8.80 -1.64
C MET A 25 20.69 7.72 -2.67
N TYR A 26 19.75 7.17 -3.42
CA TYR A 26 20.01 6.15 -4.43
C TYR A 26 20.93 6.65 -5.56
N ASN A 27 20.67 7.86 -6.10
CA ASN A 27 21.52 8.42 -7.16
C ASN A 27 22.94 8.71 -6.68
N LYS A 28 23.11 9.17 -5.44
CA LYS A 28 24.43 9.33 -4.83
C LYS A 28 25.14 7.99 -4.65
N PHE A 29 24.41 6.99 -4.16
CA PHE A 29 24.93 5.64 -3.95
C PHE A 29 25.41 5.01 -5.26
N PHE A 30 24.59 5.04 -6.33
CA PHE A 30 25.00 4.48 -7.63
C PHE A 30 26.23 5.14 -8.21
N LYS A 31 26.33 6.47 -8.12
CA LYS A 31 27.53 7.18 -8.53
C LYS A 31 28.77 6.75 -7.72
N ALA A 32 28.60 6.55 -6.42
CA ALA A 32 29.69 6.13 -5.55
C ALA A 32 30.20 4.71 -5.83
N ILE A 33 29.38 3.82 -6.42
CA ILE A 33 29.73 2.44 -6.76
C ILE A 33 29.97 2.22 -8.26
N GLY A 34 30.16 3.29 -9.04
CA GLY A 34 30.56 3.20 -10.46
C GLY A 34 29.41 3.08 -11.46
N ASN A 35 28.18 3.49 -11.09
CA ASN A 35 26.98 3.43 -11.96
C ASN A 35 26.73 2.03 -12.56
N PRO A 36 26.53 0.99 -11.76
CA PRO A 36 26.31 -0.37 -12.22
C PRO A 36 25.01 -0.52 -13.01
N LYS A 37 24.87 -1.63 -13.74
CA LYS A 37 23.55 -2.08 -14.20
C LYS A 37 22.67 -2.40 -12.99
N VAL A 38 21.42 -1.93 -12.98
CA VAL A 38 20.54 -2.07 -11.80
C VAL A 38 19.39 -3.02 -12.10
N ILE A 39 19.22 -4.04 -11.27
CA ILE A 39 18.05 -4.93 -11.25
C ILE A 39 17.21 -4.55 -10.05
N GLY A 40 15.94 -4.22 -10.27
CA GLY A 40 14.99 -3.87 -9.22
C GLY A 40 14.00 -4.99 -8.94
N LEU A 41 13.80 -5.30 -7.67
CA LEU A 41 12.77 -6.22 -7.17
C LEU A 41 11.72 -5.40 -6.41
N THR A 42 10.45 -5.66 -6.64
CA THR A 42 9.36 -5.04 -5.88
C THR A 42 8.04 -5.79 -6.10
N ALA A 43 7.23 -5.86 -5.07
CA ALA A 43 5.85 -6.35 -5.17
C ALA A 43 4.89 -5.27 -5.74
N THR A 44 5.32 -4.00 -5.78
CA THR A 44 4.47 -2.86 -6.19
C THR A 44 5.22 -1.98 -7.20
N PRO A 45 5.42 -2.44 -8.45
CA PRO A 45 6.19 -1.71 -9.46
C PRO A 45 5.44 -0.48 -10.01
N PHE A 46 4.63 0.16 -9.17
CA PHE A 46 3.82 1.32 -9.51
C PHE A 46 3.82 2.36 -8.40
N ARG A 47 3.56 3.60 -8.77
CA ARG A 47 3.45 4.74 -7.86
C ARG A 47 2.25 5.59 -8.21
N GLN A 48 1.75 6.27 -7.21
CA GLN A 48 0.78 7.33 -7.37
C GLN A 48 1.46 8.57 -7.94
N ASP A 49 0.83 9.18 -8.95
CA ASP A 49 1.22 10.46 -9.52
C ASP A 49 0.01 11.40 -9.54
N VAL A 50 0.24 12.69 -9.44
CA VAL A 50 -0.82 13.71 -9.57
C VAL A 50 -0.63 14.39 -10.91
N MET A 51 -1.62 14.28 -11.76
CA MET A 51 -1.69 14.95 -13.04
C MET A 51 -2.68 16.11 -12.96
N TYR A 52 -2.45 17.14 -13.75
CA TYR A 52 -3.38 18.26 -13.89
C TYR A 52 -4.03 18.17 -15.25
N GLU A 53 -5.32 17.87 -15.27
CA GLU A 53 -6.13 17.88 -16.47
C GLU A 53 -6.71 19.28 -16.70
N ARG A 54 -6.56 19.82 -17.90
CA ARG A 54 -7.19 21.09 -18.27
C ARG A 54 -8.71 20.90 -18.36
N TRP A 55 -9.44 21.72 -17.63
CA TRP A 55 -10.89 21.78 -17.67
C TRP A 55 -11.31 23.12 -18.25
N GLY A 56 -11.67 23.16 -19.54
CA GLY A 56 -12.02 24.39 -20.26
C GLY A 56 -10.85 25.08 -20.98
N HIS A 57 -11.14 26.24 -21.58
CA HIS A 57 -10.22 26.97 -22.47
C HIS A 57 -9.17 27.82 -21.73
N LEU A 58 -9.32 28.05 -20.43
CA LEU A 58 -8.45 28.93 -19.64
C LEU A 58 -7.36 28.14 -18.91
N GLN A 59 -6.14 28.65 -18.94
CA GLN A 59 -4.93 27.98 -18.37
C GLN A 59 -5.02 27.66 -16.86
N TRP A 60 -5.82 28.41 -16.11
CA TRP A 60 -6.04 28.22 -14.67
C TRP A 60 -7.13 27.20 -14.32
N MET A 61 -7.91 26.75 -15.31
CA MET A 61 -8.93 25.71 -15.12
C MET A 61 -8.27 24.31 -15.18
N GLN A 62 -7.52 23.97 -14.17
CA GLN A 62 -6.87 22.67 -14.05
C GLN A 62 -7.47 21.87 -12.91
N LYS A 63 -7.86 20.62 -13.19
CA LYS A 63 -8.29 19.66 -12.18
C LYS A 63 -7.15 18.68 -11.89
N ALA A 64 -6.75 18.59 -10.62
CA ALA A 64 -5.78 17.58 -10.21
C ALA A 64 -6.45 16.20 -10.19
N ILE A 65 -5.87 15.26 -10.94
CA ILE A 65 -6.29 13.86 -10.98
C ILE A 65 -5.15 13.01 -10.42
N THR A 66 -5.50 12.10 -9.53
CA THR A 66 -4.54 11.12 -9.01
C THR A 66 -4.54 9.91 -9.92
N THR A 67 -3.37 9.53 -10.40
CA THR A 67 -3.16 8.37 -11.27
C THR A 67 -2.17 7.40 -10.66
N THR A 68 -2.20 6.14 -11.07
CA THR A 68 -1.19 5.15 -10.72
C THR A 68 -0.38 4.83 -11.97
N LYS A 69 0.95 4.99 -11.89
CA LYS A 69 1.87 4.72 -13.02
C LYS A 69 2.86 3.63 -12.65
N ILE A 70 3.16 2.77 -13.60
CA ILE A 70 4.28 1.82 -13.52
C ILE A 70 5.61 2.59 -13.44
N ILE A 71 6.55 2.12 -12.61
CA ILE A 71 7.82 2.83 -12.33
C ILE A 71 8.71 3.01 -13.57
N SER A 72 8.62 2.13 -14.56
CA SER A 72 9.36 2.27 -15.85
C SER A 72 8.79 3.35 -16.76
N ARG A 73 7.66 3.96 -16.43
CA ARG A 73 6.99 5.04 -17.18
C ARG A 73 7.16 6.43 -16.56
N TYR A 74 8.00 6.56 -15.55
CA TYR A 74 8.29 7.87 -14.92
C TYR A 74 9.35 8.64 -15.70
N TYR A 75 9.23 9.96 -15.70
CA TYR A 75 10.23 10.87 -16.21
C TYR A 75 10.76 11.78 -15.08
N PRO A 76 12.10 12.01 -14.99
CA PRO A 76 13.15 11.39 -15.80
C PRO A 76 13.19 9.86 -15.62
N LYS A 77 13.56 9.16 -16.69
CA LYS A 77 13.57 7.69 -16.70
C LYS A 77 14.73 7.17 -15.85
N PHE A 78 14.44 6.24 -14.95
CA PHE A 78 15.44 5.49 -14.19
C PHE A 78 15.35 3.99 -14.51
N TRP A 79 14.15 3.43 -14.54
CA TRP A 79 13.89 2.04 -14.90
C TRP A 79 13.58 1.94 -16.39
N ASP A 80 14.33 1.10 -17.10
CA ASP A 80 14.15 0.94 -18.54
C ASP A 80 12.93 0.11 -18.89
N ARG A 81 12.80 -1.04 -18.28
CA ARG A 81 11.73 -2.01 -18.57
C ARG A 81 11.46 -2.93 -17.40
N ILE A 82 10.30 -3.55 -17.40
CA ILE A 82 9.98 -4.71 -16.59
C ILE A 82 10.45 -5.93 -17.37
N ILE A 83 11.22 -6.80 -16.73
CA ILE A 83 11.78 -8.01 -17.34
C ILE A 83 10.99 -9.26 -16.99
N TYR A 84 10.35 -9.28 -15.80
CA TYR A 84 9.56 -10.39 -15.35
C TYR A 84 8.46 -9.92 -14.40
N VAL A 85 7.30 -10.58 -14.43
CA VAL A 85 6.15 -10.33 -13.55
C VAL A 85 5.59 -11.67 -13.10
N VAL A 86 5.30 -11.77 -11.81
CA VAL A 86 4.49 -12.86 -11.23
C VAL A 86 3.27 -12.21 -10.59
N ASN A 87 2.09 -12.62 -11.00
CA ASN A 87 0.84 -12.15 -10.43
C ASN A 87 0.50 -12.89 -9.12
N VAL A 88 -0.26 -12.24 -8.25
CA VAL A 88 -0.62 -12.80 -6.94
C VAL A 88 -1.39 -14.12 -7.06
N ASN A 89 -2.29 -14.22 -8.04
CA ASN A 89 -3.07 -15.44 -8.28
C ASN A 89 -2.16 -16.66 -8.55
N GLU A 90 -1.14 -16.49 -9.38
CA GLU A 90 -0.14 -17.53 -9.66
C GLU A 90 0.58 -17.98 -8.38
N LEU A 91 0.97 -17.04 -7.51
CA LEU A 91 1.62 -17.35 -6.23
C LEU A 91 0.69 -18.05 -5.25
N VAL A 92 -0.60 -17.74 -5.26
CA VAL A 92 -1.62 -18.41 -4.45
C VAL A 92 -1.86 -19.84 -4.97
N GLU A 93 -1.99 -20.02 -6.28
CA GLU A 93 -2.16 -21.34 -6.92
C GLU A 93 -0.96 -22.26 -6.65
N GLN A 94 0.24 -21.70 -6.72
CA GLN A 94 1.50 -22.41 -6.42
C GLN A 94 1.76 -22.57 -4.91
N LYS A 95 0.85 -22.11 -4.05
CA LYS A 95 0.94 -22.19 -2.57
C LYS A 95 2.15 -21.46 -1.96
N TYR A 96 2.66 -20.44 -2.62
CA TYR A 96 3.64 -19.51 -2.03
C TYR A 96 2.98 -18.43 -1.17
N LEU A 97 1.69 -18.18 -1.39
CA LEU A 97 0.87 -17.25 -0.62
C LEU A 97 -0.45 -17.92 -0.22
N VAL A 98 -1.09 -17.43 0.86
CA VAL A 98 -2.47 -17.79 1.18
C VAL A 98 -3.43 -16.79 0.55
N PRO A 99 -4.62 -17.22 0.10
CA PRO A 99 -5.65 -16.33 -0.42
C PRO A 99 -6.20 -15.40 0.66
N LEU A 100 -6.79 -14.30 0.24
CA LEU A 100 -7.51 -13.37 1.12
C LEU A 100 -9.03 -13.57 0.99
N THR A 101 -9.73 -13.41 2.10
CA THR A 101 -11.20 -13.43 2.15
C THR A 101 -11.70 -12.05 2.59
N TYR A 102 -12.39 -11.35 1.69
CA TYR A 102 -12.78 -9.96 1.88
C TYR A 102 -14.17 -9.84 2.48
N LYS A 103 -14.32 -8.89 3.41
CA LYS A 103 -15.56 -8.47 4.03
C LYS A 103 -15.64 -6.94 3.96
N ASP A 104 -16.42 -6.43 3.04
CA ASP A 104 -16.73 -5.01 2.97
C ASP A 104 -17.83 -4.69 4.00
N VAL A 105 -17.42 -3.98 5.03
CA VAL A 105 -18.28 -3.49 6.13
C VAL A 105 -18.12 -1.98 6.27
N SER A 106 -17.89 -1.29 5.15
CA SER A 106 -17.56 0.13 5.08
C SER A 106 -18.64 1.00 5.69
N VAL A 107 -18.25 1.79 6.67
CA VAL A 107 -19.08 2.80 7.35
C VAL A 107 -18.82 4.20 6.81
N VAL A 108 -17.76 4.37 6.03
CA VAL A 108 -17.35 5.62 5.38
C VAL A 108 -17.10 5.33 3.90
N LYS A 109 -17.55 6.21 3.02
CA LYS A 109 -17.31 6.11 1.57
C LYS A 109 -16.23 7.09 1.14
N HIS A 110 -15.36 6.70 0.24
CA HIS A 110 -14.30 7.56 -0.29
C HIS A 110 -14.80 8.85 -0.91
N GLN A 111 -15.97 8.82 -1.57
CA GLN A 111 -16.59 10.00 -2.20
C GLN A 111 -16.95 11.10 -1.19
N ASP A 112 -17.17 10.74 0.08
CA ASP A 112 -17.59 11.67 1.12
C ASP A 112 -16.38 12.27 1.88
N LEU A 113 -15.14 11.82 1.55
CA LEU A 113 -13.93 12.25 2.21
C LEU A 113 -13.25 13.41 1.49
N LYS A 114 -12.76 14.36 2.26
CA LYS A 114 -11.89 15.40 1.75
C LYS A 114 -10.51 14.85 1.42
N THR A 115 -9.87 15.46 0.45
CA THR A 115 -8.47 15.18 0.10
C THR A 115 -7.55 16.24 0.69
N ASN A 116 -6.29 15.86 0.92
CA ASN A 116 -5.24 16.79 1.31
C ASN A 116 -4.98 17.85 0.22
N LYS A 117 -4.18 18.87 0.53
CA LYS A 117 -3.88 19.99 -0.39
C LYS A 117 -3.32 19.54 -1.74
N THR A 118 -2.54 18.47 -1.77
CA THR A 118 -1.94 17.93 -3.00
C THR A 118 -2.88 16.99 -3.76
N LYS A 119 -4.05 16.69 -3.23
CA LYS A 119 -5.03 15.71 -3.73
C LYS A 119 -4.46 14.30 -3.93
N SER A 120 -3.29 14.02 -3.39
CA SER A 120 -2.64 12.72 -3.49
C SER A 120 -3.16 11.69 -2.49
N GLU A 121 -3.72 12.14 -1.38
CA GLU A 121 -4.27 11.28 -0.32
C GLU A 121 -5.48 11.96 0.33
N PHE A 122 -6.23 11.22 1.15
CA PHE A 122 -7.28 11.80 1.97
C PHE A 122 -6.70 12.70 3.07
N ASP A 123 -7.51 13.66 3.52
CA ASP A 123 -7.24 14.46 4.70
C ASP A 123 -7.53 13.60 5.94
N LEU A 124 -6.49 13.03 6.53
CA LEU A 124 -6.65 12.09 7.65
C LEU A 124 -7.10 12.79 8.94
N GLU A 125 -6.85 14.09 9.09
CA GLU A 125 -7.35 14.86 10.24
C GLU A 125 -8.87 15.07 10.12
N ASP A 126 -9.38 15.53 8.96
CA ASP A 126 -10.83 15.62 8.69
C ASP A 126 -11.49 14.24 8.84
N PHE A 127 -10.86 13.18 8.35
CA PHE A 127 -11.36 11.83 8.51
C PHE A 127 -11.48 11.42 9.98
N GLU A 128 -10.45 11.63 10.81
CA GLU A 128 -10.49 11.29 12.23
C GLU A 128 -11.57 12.04 13.00
N ASN A 129 -11.71 13.34 12.74
CA ASN A 129 -12.75 14.17 13.37
C ASN A 129 -14.15 13.64 13.06
N ARG A 130 -14.36 13.03 11.90
CA ARG A 130 -15.66 12.42 11.53
C ARG A 130 -15.90 11.09 12.22
N ILE A 131 -14.87 10.26 12.37
CA ILE A 131 -15.04 8.87 12.85
C ILE A 131 -14.81 8.69 14.35
N CYS A 132 -14.29 9.69 15.08
CA CYS A 132 -13.98 9.56 16.51
C CYS A 132 -15.22 9.12 17.35
N LYS A 133 -16.40 9.51 16.93
CA LYS A 133 -17.69 9.07 17.55
C LYS A 133 -17.93 7.56 17.39
N ASN A 134 -17.29 6.91 16.42
CA ASN A 134 -17.48 5.50 16.07
C ASN A 134 -16.46 4.57 16.72
N TYR A 135 -15.54 5.05 17.53
CA TYR A 135 -14.47 4.23 18.12
C TYR A 135 -15.01 3.06 18.94
N THR A 136 -16.11 3.23 19.65
CA THR A 136 -16.79 2.14 20.37
C THR A 136 -17.26 1.05 19.40
N SER A 137 -17.91 1.43 18.30
CA SER A 137 -18.35 0.49 17.25
C SER A 137 -17.19 -0.23 16.58
N PHE A 138 -16.09 0.47 16.32
CA PHE A 138 -14.87 -0.15 15.77
C PHE A 138 -14.26 -1.14 16.74
N ARG A 139 -14.15 -0.79 18.03
CA ARG A 139 -13.71 -1.69 19.08
C ARG A 139 -14.59 -2.94 19.14
N ASP A 140 -15.91 -2.79 19.12
CA ASP A 140 -16.85 -3.90 19.18
C ASP A 140 -16.68 -4.86 18.00
N LEU A 141 -16.52 -4.33 16.77
CA LEU A 141 -16.21 -5.13 15.60
C LEU A 141 -14.88 -5.87 15.78
N ILE A 142 -13.82 -5.17 16.14
CA ILE A 142 -12.47 -5.75 16.32
C ILE A 142 -12.48 -6.88 17.35
N VAL A 143 -13.24 -6.72 18.44
CA VAL A 143 -13.35 -7.73 19.51
C VAL A 143 -14.18 -8.93 19.05
N ARG A 144 -15.32 -8.70 18.37
CA ARG A 144 -16.26 -9.75 17.95
C ARG A 144 -15.75 -10.60 16.79
N VAL A 145 -14.87 -10.05 15.93
CA VAL A 145 -14.28 -10.81 14.82
C VAL A 145 -13.53 -12.04 15.35
N PRO A 146 -13.90 -13.29 14.93
CA PRO A 146 -13.45 -14.54 15.56
C PRO A 146 -12.03 -14.98 15.16
N HIS A 147 -11.13 -14.05 14.94
CA HIS A 147 -9.75 -14.32 14.50
C HIS A 147 -8.76 -14.09 15.64
N LYS A 148 -7.69 -14.89 15.64
CA LYS A 148 -6.74 -14.92 16.76
C LYS A 148 -5.63 -13.87 16.64
N LYS A 149 -5.20 -13.53 15.43
CA LYS A 149 -4.03 -12.68 15.16
C LYS A 149 -4.43 -11.52 14.23
N LYS A 150 -4.83 -10.40 14.83
CA LYS A 150 -5.42 -9.26 14.13
C LYS A 150 -4.41 -8.15 13.92
N LEU A 151 -4.29 -7.66 12.69
CA LEU A 151 -3.59 -6.43 12.33
C LEU A 151 -4.60 -5.34 11.99
N ILE A 152 -4.61 -4.29 12.78
CA ILE A 152 -5.51 -3.15 12.59
C ILE A 152 -4.72 -2.01 11.94
N PHE A 153 -5.11 -1.64 10.74
CA PHE A 153 -4.47 -0.57 10.00
C PHE A 153 -5.12 0.77 10.31
N CYS A 154 -4.44 1.61 11.09
CA CYS A 154 -4.95 2.88 11.60
C CYS A 154 -4.49 4.09 10.77
N SER A 155 -5.32 5.15 10.77
CA SER A 155 -5.04 6.43 10.12
C SER A 155 -4.00 7.24 10.89
N SER A 156 -4.03 7.21 12.21
CA SER A 156 -3.14 7.98 13.08
C SER A 156 -2.70 7.22 14.34
N VAL A 157 -1.70 7.76 14.99
CA VAL A 157 -1.20 7.25 16.27
C VAL A 157 -2.28 7.40 17.34
N ASN A 158 -2.99 8.52 17.37
CA ASN A 158 -4.08 8.76 18.32
C ASN A 158 -5.20 7.70 18.19
N GLN A 159 -5.66 7.41 16.98
CA GLN A 159 -6.64 6.35 16.73
C GLN A 159 -6.15 4.99 17.26
N ALA A 160 -4.90 4.65 16.96
CA ALA A 160 -4.31 3.38 17.40
C ALA A 160 -4.22 3.27 18.92
N GLU A 161 -3.80 4.33 19.61
CA GLU A 161 -3.67 4.37 21.06
C GLU A 161 -5.02 4.32 21.77
N VAL A 162 -6.02 5.07 21.30
CA VAL A 162 -7.38 5.06 21.87
C VAL A 162 -7.99 3.67 21.75
N LEU A 163 -7.96 3.07 20.56
CA LEU A 163 -8.53 1.74 20.34
C LEU A 163 -7.76 0.65 21.11
N SER A 164 -6.43 0.78 21.23
CA SER A 164 -5.63 -0.17 22.02
C SER A 164 -5.99 -0.12 23.50
N LYS A 165 -6.22 1.06 24.07
CA LYS A 165 -6.70 1.20 25.47
C LYS A 165 -8.08 0.60 25.69
N MET A 166 -8.90 0.49 24.65
CA MET A 166 -10.25 -0.09 24.70
C MET A 166 -10.26 -1.61 24.46
N THR A 167 -9.11 -2.23 24.16
CA THR A 167 -9.00 -3.65 23.81
C THR A 167 -7.93 -4.35 24.66
N ASN A 168 -8.20 -5.61 25.01
CA ASN A 168 -7.25 -6.42 25.76
C ASN A 168 -6.22 -7.09 24.85
N LYS A 169 -5.03 -7.40 25.37
CA LYS A 169 -3.95 -8.11 24.67
C LYS A 169 -3.59 -7.43 23.34
N SER A 170 -3.49 -6.11 23.37
CA SER A 170 -3.17 -5.29 22.21
C SER A 170 -1.89 -4.49 22.39
N GLU A 171 -1.22 -4.21 21.28
CA GLU A 171 -0.01 -3.38 21.21
C GLU A 171 -0.11 -2.40 20.05
N VAL A 172 0.56 -1.26 20.17
CA VAL A 172 0.65 -0.24 19.12
C VAL A 172 2.04 -0.21 18.50
N VAL A 173 2.11 -0.24 17.17
CA VAL A 173 3.36 -0.14 16.42
C VAL A 173 3.28 1.05 15.47
N THR A 174 4.27 1.95 15.55
CA THR A 174 4.37 3.14 14.72
C THR A 174 5.77 3.26 14.12
N SER A 175 5.98 4.22 13.24
CA SER A 175 7.32 4.55 12.72
C SER A 175 8.31 4.99 13.82
N LYS A 176 7.80 5.48 14.96
CA LYS A 176 8.60 5.90 16.12
C LYS A 176 8.94 4.74 17.06
N THR A 177 8.34 3.55 16.90
CA THR A 177 8.63 2.39 17.72
C THR A 177 10.07 1.93 17.49
N THR A 178 10.89 1.91 18.54
CA THR A 178 12.29 1.52 18.45
C THR A 178 12.45 0.06 18.00
N LYS A 179 13.61 -0.30 17.42
CA LYS A 179 13.87 -1.66 16.93
C LYS A 179 13.67 -2.69 18.05
N LYS A 180 14.24 -2.46 19.24
CA LYS A 180 14.11 -3.34 20.41
C LYS A 180 12.65 -3.54 20.84
N LYS A 181 11.88 -2.47 20.95
CA LYS A 181 10.45 -2.55 21.33
C LYS A 181 9.64 -3.26 20.27
N ARG A 182 9.95 -3.08 18.98
CA ARG A 182 9.31 -3.78 17.89
C ARG A 182 9.55 -5.29 17.93
N GLU A 183 10.77 -5.72 18.19
CA GLU A 183 11.13 -7.12 18.35
C GLU A 183 10.37 -7.76 19.54
N GLU A 184 10.27 -7.02 20.65
CA GLU A 184 9.47 -7.44 21.82
C GLU A 184 7.97 -7.60 21.45
N ILE A 185 7.38 -6.62 20.77
CA ILE A 185 5.98 -6.67 20.33
C ILE A 185 5.75 -7.86 19.39
N ILE A 186 6.63 -8.09 18.43
CA ILE A 186 6.55 -9.24 17.53
C ILE A 186 6.61 -10.55 18.29
N SER A 187 7.51 -10.66 19.27
CA SER A 187 7.63 -11.84 20.13
C SER A 187 6.36 -12.08 20.96
N ASN A 188 5.79 -11.02 21.54
CA ASN A 188 4.52 -11.07 22.27
C ASN A 188 3.37 -11.49 21.37
N PHE A 189 3.34 -10.99 20.14
CA PHE A 189 2.32 -11.36 19.17
C PHE A 189 2.44 -12.82 18.74
N ARG A 190 3.65 -13.31 18.45
CA ARG A 190 3.89 -14.72 18.10
C ARG A 190 3.53 -15.66 19.23
N SER A 191 3.88 -15.35 20.47
CA SER A 191 3.58 -16.18 21.65
C SER A 191 2.11 -16.12 22.12
N GLY A 192 1.29 -15.21 21.56
CA GLY A 192 -0.10 -15.02 21.96
C GLY A 192 -0.31 -14.18 23.23
N LYS A 193 0.74 -13.58 23.78
CA LYS A 193 0.61 -12.55 24.84
C LYS A 193 -0.12 -11.30 24.31
N CYS A 194 0.11 -10.99 23.03
CA CYS A 194 -0.61 -9.96 22.27
C CYS A 194 -1.32 -10.62 21.09
N ASN A 195 -2.57 -10.26 20.84
CA ASN A 195 -3.39 -10.82 19.77
C ASN A 195 -3.86 -9.76 18.77
N ILE A 196 -3.76 -8.49 19.11
CA ILE A 196 -4.20 -7.36 18.29
C ILE A 196 -3.04 -6.39 18.17
N LEU A 197 -2.63 -6.12 16.92
CA LEU A 197 -1.62 -5.12 16.62
C LEU A 197 -2.28 -3.93 15.92
N TYR A 198 -2.19 -2.76 16.53
CA TYR A 198 -2.57 -1.50 15.91
C TYR A 198 -1.35 -0.89 15.22
N GLY A 199 -1.45 -0.72 13.90
CA GLY A 199 -0.33 -0.26 13.07
C GLY A 199 -0.58 1.06 12.38
N VAL A 200 0.38 2.00 12.50
CA VAL A 200 0.37 3.28 11.79
C VAL A 200 1.63 3.39 10.95
N ASN A 201 1.48 3.43 9.61
CA ASN A 201 2.59 3.52 8.66
C ASN A 201 3.69 2.45 8.83
N ILE A 202 3.35 1.26 9.35
CA ILE A 202 4.31 0.19 9.66
C ILE A 202 4.76 -0.64 8.43
N PHE A 203 4.18 -0.36 7.26
CA PHE A 203 4.36 -1.21 6.08
C PHE A 203 5.71 -1.03 5.39
N SER A 204 6.36 0.12 5.59
CA SER A 204 7.68 0.43 5.02
C SER A 204 8.87 -0.13 5.84
N ILE A 205 8.61 -0.76 6.97
CA ILE A 205 9.67 -1.12 7.92
C ILE A 205 9.58 -2.62 8.21
N GLY A 206 10.28 -3.47 7.47
CA GLY A 206 10.62 -4.87 7.79
C GLY A 206 9.75 -5.63 8.83
N PHE A 207 8.45 -5.32 8.91
CA PHE A 207 7.52 -5.90 9.86
C PHE A 207 7.08 -7.27 9.34
N ASP A 208 7.87 -8.29 9.71
CA ASP A 208 7.61 -9.67 9.32
C ASP A 208 6.86 -10.43 10.41
N VAL A 209 5.53 -10.51 10.26
CA VAL A 209 4.66 -11.30 11.12
C VAL A 209 3.77 -12.18 10.23
N PRO A 210 4.16 -13.43 9.96
CA PRO A 210 3.41 -14.31 9.06
C PRO A 210 2.07 -14.79 9.66
N ASP A 211 1.92 -14.78 10.98
CA ASP A 211 0.77 -15.36 11.68
C ASP A 211 -0.51 -14.51 11.64
N ILE A 212 -0.52 -13.39 10.90
CA ILE A 212 -1.71 -12.54 10.76
C ILE A 212 -2.79 -13.31 10.02
N ASP A 213 -3.92 -13.58 10.67
CA ASP A 213 -5.09 -14.26 10.11
C ASP A 213 -6.27 -13.30 9.86
N CYS A 214 -6.12 -12.04 10.30
CA CYS A 214 -7.11 -11.00 10.07
C CYS A 214 -6.48 -9.61 9.92
N ILE A 215 -6.90 -8.88 8.90
CA ILE A 215 -6.61 -7.47 8.69
C ILE A 215 -7.90 -6.68 8.86
N VAL A 216 -7.86 -5.59 9.64
CA VAL A 216 -8.96 -4.63 9.74
C VAL A 216 -8.45 -3.27 9.25
N SER A 217 -9.07 -2.75 8.20
CA SER A 217 -8.71 -1.45 7.62
C SER A 217 -9.57 -0.35 8.21
N LEU A 218 -8.93 0.55 8.96
CA LEU A 218 -9.51 1.79 9.53
C LEU A 218 -8.89 3.05 8.91
N ARG A 219 -8.05 2.90 7.90
CA ARG A 219 -7.42 4.02 7.20
C ARG A 219 -7.86 4.03 5.75
N PRO A 220 -8.60 5.07 5.31
CA PRO A 220 -8.86 5.28 3.91
C PRO A 220 -7.55 5.67 3.19
N THR A 221 -7.36 5.18 1.98
CA THR A 221 -6.20 5.55 1.16
C THR A 221 -6.57 5.63 -0.32
N ARG A 222 -5.89 6.53 -1.04
CA ARG A 222 -5.93 6.61 -2.50
C ARG A 222 -4.75 5.92 -3.13
N SER A 223 -3.83 5.39 -2.32
CA SER A 223 -2.60 4.75 -2.77
C SER A 223 -2.80 3.26 -2.96
N LEU A 224 -2.89 2.81 -4.20
CA LEU A 224 -2.92 1.39 -4.56
C LEU A 224 -1.68 0.65 -3.99
N ARG A 225 -0.51 1.30 -4.04
CA ARG A 225 0.73 0.78 -3.45
C ARG A 225 0.58 0.50 -1.96
N LEU A 226 0.08 1.47 -1.19
CA LEU A 226 -0.11 1.31 0.24
C LEU A 226 -1.12 0.19 0.54
N TRP A 227 -2.22 0.17 -0.21
CA TRP A 227 -3.25 -0.86 -0.07
C TRP A 227 -2.71 -2.26 -0.36
N SER A 228 -1.97 -2.44 -1.47
CA SER A 228 -1.31 -3.72 -1.79
C SER A 228 -0.34 -4.17 -0.69
N GLN A 229 0.43 -3.25 -0.11
CA GLN A 229 1.36 -3.57 0.99
C GLN A 229 0.62 -4.00 2.27
N VAL A 230 -0.53 -3.39 2.57
CA VAL A 230 -1.41 -3.80 3.69
C VAL A 230 -1.90 -5.22 3.46
N LEU A 231 -2.50 -5.48 2.31
CA LEU A 231 -3.06 -6.79 1.93
C LEU A 231 -1.98 -7.87 1.91
N GLY A 232 -0.81 -7.57 1.35
CA GLY A 232 0.34 -8.47 1.28
C GLY A 232 0.84 -8.96 2.64
N ARG A 233 0.56 -8.24 3.74
CA ARG A 233 0.86 -8.75 5.10
C ARG A 233 -0.01 -9.95 5.47
N GLY A 234 -1.23 -10.02 4.91
CA GLY A 234 -2.15 -11.13 5.14
C GLY A 234 -1.85 -12.37 4.32
N THR A 235 -1.14 -12.27 3.19
CA THR A 235 -0.93 -13.42 2.29
C THR A 235 0.19 -14.35 2.70
N ARG A 236 1.02 -14.00 3.69
CA ARG A 236 2.18 -14.80 4.09
C ARG A 236 1.78 -16.15 4.65
N LEU A 237 2.56 -17.17 4.29
CA LEU A 237 2.38 -18.53 4.79
C LEU A 237 2.66 -18.59 6.30
N SER A 238 1.83 -19.34 7.01
CA SER A 238 2.08 -19.74 8.40
C SER A 238 1.45 -21.10 8.67
N LYS A 239 1.96 -21.80 9.69
CA LYS A 239 1.46 -23.13 10.10
C LYS A 239 -0.06 -23.04 10.37
N ASN A 240 -0.82 -23.90 9.70
CA ASN A 240 -2.30 -23.99 9.81
C ASN A 240 -3.09 -22.77 9.28
N LYS A 241 -2.46 -21.81 8.65
CA LYS A 241 -3.15 -20.67 8.03
C LYS A 241 -3.58 -21.03 6.60
N LYS A 242 -4.88 -21.08 6.35
CA LYS A 242 -5.46 -21.39 5.03
C LYS A 242 -5.86 -20.13 4.25
N THR A 243 -6.21 -19.06 4.96
CA THR A 243 -6.61 -17.77 4.42
C THR A 243 -6.35 -16.67 5.44
N CYS A 244 -6.40 -15.41 5.01
CA CYS A 244 -6.47 -14.27 5.90
C CYS A 244 -7.72 -13.45 5.58
N PHE A 245 -8.47 -13.07 6.60
CA PHE A 245 -9.67 -12.27 6.44
C PHE A 245 -9.35 -10.78 6.43
N VAL A 246 -9.96 -10.04 5.51
CA VAL A 246 -9.80 -8.59 5.38
C VAL A 246 -11.15 -7.93 5.62
N TYR A 247 -11.25 -7.17 6.69
CA TYR A 247 -12.43 -6.34 7.00
C TYR A 247 -12.12 -4.90 6.64
N ASP A 248 -12.83 -4.38 5.65
CA ASP A 248 -12.68 -2.99 5.21
C ASP A 248 -13.83 -2.13 5.74
N LEU A 249 -13.49 -1.15 6.58
CA LEU A 249 -14.47 -0.22 7.16
C LEU A 249 -14.47 1.14 6.46
N VAL A 250 -13.60 1.34 5.47
CA VAL A 250 -13.31 2.66 4.91
C VAL A 250 -13.29 2.70 3.38
N ASP A 251 -13.97 1.75 2.74
CA ASP A 251 -14.24 1.74 1.28
C ASP A 251 -13.00 1.54 0.39
N ASN A 252 -11.92 0.99 0.93
CA ASN A 252 -10.70 0.72 0.14
C ASN A 252 -10.93 -0.41 -0.88
N ILE A 253 -11.66 -1.48 -0.51
CA ILE A 253 -11.96 -2.61 -1.42
C ILE A 253 -12.72 -2.12 -2.65
N LYS A 254 -13.79 -1.33 -2.47
CA LYS A 254 -14.59 -0.81 -3.57
C LYS A 254 -13.83 0.17 -4.45
N SER A 255 -12.92 0.94 -3.85
CA SER A 255 -12.21 2.01 -4.54
C SER A 255 -10.91 1.56 -5.19
N LEU A 256 -10.23 0.56 -4.62
CA LEU A 256 -8.91 0.12 -5.06
C LEU A 256 -8.87 -1.35 -5.50
N GLY A 257 -9.94 -2.12 -5.23
CA GLY A 257 -10.03 -3.54 -5.57
C GLY A 257 -9.40 -4.47 -4.54
N THR A 258 -9.43 -5.74 -4.86
CA THR A 258 -8.79 -6.84 -4.11
C THR A 258 -7.34 -7.01 -4.56
N LEU A 259 -6.51 -7.69 -3.78
CA LEU A 259 -5.12 -7.94 -4.14
C LEU A 259 -5.03 -8.88 -5.36
N GLU A 260 -5.91 -9.87 -5.40
CA GLU A 260 -6.01 -10.87 -6.47
C GLU A 260 -6.50 -10.26 -7.79
N SER A 261 -7.22 -9.14 -7.75
CA SER A 261 -7.67 -8.41 -8.94
C SER A 261 -6.61 -7.45 -9.50
N MET A 262 -5.54 -7.20 -8.74
CA MET A 262 -4.45 -6.34 -9.18
C MET A 262 -3.50 -7.11 -10.08
N GLU A 263 -3.58 -6.84 -11.37
CA GLU A 263 -2.74 -7.47 -12.37
C GLU A 263 -1.80 -6.47 -13.03
N ILE A 264 -0.57 -6.90 -13.28
CA ILE A 264 0.40 -6.16 -14.08
C ILE A 264 0.41 -6.78 -15.46
N VAL A 265 -0.14 -6.05 -16.43
CA VAL A 265 -0.38 -6.53 -17.78
C VAL A 265 0.37 -5.68 -18.81
N LYS A 266 0.72 -6.29 -19.94
CA LYS A 266 1.33 -5.58 -21.07
C LYS A 266 0.26 -5.33 -22.14
N LEU A 267 -0.17 -4.06 -22.27
CA LEU A 267 -1.12 -3.62 -23.28
C LEU A 267 -0.39 -2.74 -24.28
N GLU A 268 -0.56 -2.98 -25.58
CA GLU A 268 0.05 -2.19 -26.65
C GLU A 268 1.57 -1.91 -26.42
N ASN A 269 2.32 -2.94 -26.07
CA ASN A 269 3.75 -2.86 -25.70
C ASN A 269 4.08 -1.99 -24.46
N LYS A 270 3.08 -1.55 -23.68
CA LYS A 270 3.27 -0.79 -22.44
C LYS A 270 2.76 -1.57 -21.24
N TRP A 271 3.53 -1.56 -20.15
CA TRP A 271 3.11 -2.17 -18.89
C TRP A 271 2.11 -1.29 -18.14
N ASN A 272 1.04 -1.89 -17.65
CA ASN A 272 -0.03 -1.24 -16.92
C ASN A 272 -0.38 -2.07 -15.66
N VAL A 273 -1.03 -1.44 -14.69
CA VAL A 273 -1.67 -2.12 -13.58
C VAL A 273 -3.18 -2.00 -13.73
N THR A 274 -3.88 -3.11 -13.59
CA THR A 274 -5.35 -3.18 -13.62
C THR A 274 -5.89 -3.68 -12.29
N THR A 275 -7.15 -3.41 -12.00
CA THR A 275 -7.87 -3.90 -10.83
C THR A 275 -9.37 -3.93 -11.14
N ASP A 276 -10.11 -4.78 -10.45
CA ASP A 276 -11.57 -4.88 -10.57
C ASP A 276 -12.32 -3.83 -9.73
N SER A 277 -11.60 -2.86 -9.18
CA SER A 277 -12.23 -1.82 -8.37
C SER A 277 -13.40 -1.18 -9.11
N ARG A 278 -14.59 -1.28 -8.56
CA ARG A 278 -15.78 -0.64 -9.09
C ARG A 278 -16.19 0.53 -8.21
N PRO A 279 -15.96 1.77 -8.63
CA PRO A 279 -17.09 2.59 -9.02
C PRO A 279 -17.08 2.81 -10.52
N LYS A 280 -18.25 2.77 -11.16
CA LYS A 280 -18.45 3.16 -12.55
C LYS A 280 -17.73 4.50 -12.79
N GLY A 281 -16.64 4.49 -13.55
CA GLY A 281 -15.89 5.69 -13.90
C GLY A 281 -14.41 5.71 -13.55
N PHE A 282 -13.92 4.83 -12.68
CA PHE A 282 -12.50 4.71 -12.35
C PHE A 282 -11.91 3.45 -12.97
N HIS A 283 -11.95 3.34 -14.28
CA HIS A 283 -11.08 2.40 -14.99
C HIS A 283 -9.68 3.02 -14.98
N LEU A 284 -8.75 2.42 -14.23
CA LEU A 284 -7.32 2.70 -14.42
C LEU A 284 -6.93 2.58 -15.90
N ALA A 285 -7.55 1.66 -16.66
CA ALA A 285 -7.42 1.54 -18.10
C ALA A 285 -7.90 2.80 -18.87
N LYS A 286 -9.04 3.40 -18.54
CA LYS A 286 -9.50 4.63 -19.21
C LYS A 286 -8.62 5.84 -18.95
N LEU A 287 -8.02 5.95 -17.78
CA LEU A 287 -7.00 6.96 -17.49
C LEU A 287 -5.74 6.76 -18.35
N PHE A 288 -5.46 5.53 -18.76
CA PHE A 288 -4.34 5.20 -19.64
C PHE A 288 -4.63 5.46 -21.12
N GLU A 289 -5.87 5.31 -21.61
CA GLU A 289 -6.26 5.68 -22.97
C GLU A 289 -6.11 7.18 -23.25
N TYR A 290 -6.40 8.03 -22.28
CA TYR A 290 -6.18 9.48 -22.43
C TYR A 290 -4.70 9.87 -22.48
N GLN A 291 -3.81 9.09 -21.88
CA GLN A 291 -2.36 9.34 -21.93
C GLN A 291 -1.70 8.89 -23.24
N LEU A 292 -2.36 8.06 -24.04
CA LEU A 292 -1.84 7.56 -25.31
C LEU A 292 -2.04 8.53 -26.49
N LYS A 293 -2.94 9.51 -26.36
CA LYS A 293 -3.22 10.49 -27.41
C LYS A 293 -2.26 11.67 -27.47
N ASP A 294 -1.49 11.94 -26.40
CA ASP A 294 -0.60 13.11 -26.33
C ASP A 294 0.89 12.80 -26.53
N THR A 295 1.23 11.64 -27.08
CA THR A 295 2.65 11.26 -27.36
C THR A 295 2.86 10.67 -28.75
N SER A 296 2.00 11.07 -29.72
CA SER A 296 2.26 10.85 -31.14
C SER A 296 2.79 12.11 -31.79
#